data_b92acd497ef3adca759e2607ef509c3d
#
_entry.id   b92acd497ef3adca759e2607ef509c3d
#
_cell.length_a   1.000
_cell.length_b   1.000
_cell.length_c   1.000
_cell.angle_alpha   90.00
_cell.angle_beta   90.00
_cell.angle_gamma   90.00
#
_symmetry.space_group_name_H-M   'P 1'
#
loop_
_entity.id
_entity.type
_entity.pdbx_description
1 polymer ?
#
loop_
_entity_poly.entity_id
_entity_poly.type
_entity_poly.pdbx_seq_one_letter_code
_entity_poly.pdbx_strand_id
1 'polypeptide(L)'
;MTILGNILWLVLAGIWLAIGYVIAGILNCIFIITIPFGIQSFKLAGYALWPFGRMVVQRQDRDVALGCLGNAIWFVFGGIWLALGHLIAGALLCVTVIGIPLGIASFKMAGLALAPFGKQIVPVGTMPPTTPGIVQPPPSLG
;
A
#
# COMPACT_ATOMS: atom_id res chain seq x y z
N MET A 1 12.67 -16.00 -4.75
CA MET A 1 11.77 -15.79 -3.58
C MET A 1 10.67 -14.76 -3.85
N THR A 2 11.01 -13.58 -4.40
CA THR A 2 10.04 -12.52 -4.65
C THR A 2 8.91 -12.91 -5.59
N ILE A 3 9.21 -13.59 -6.70
CA ILE A 3 8.20 -14.01 -7.70
C ILE A 3 7.26 -15.06 -7.10
N LEU A 4 7.81 -16.08 -6.45
CA LEU A 4 7.01 -17.12 -5.82
C LEU A 4 6.12 -16.54 -4.71
N GLY A 5 6.68 -15.65 -3.88
CA GLY A 5 5.92 -14.94 -2.85
C GLY A 5 4.75 -14.12 -3.43
N ASN A 6 4.99 -13.41 -4.53
CA ASN A 6 3.93 -12.65 -5.21
C ASN A 6 2.85 -13.56 -5.83
N ILE A 7 3.22 -14.69 -6.42
CA ILE A 7 2.25 -15.64 -6.99
C ILE A 7 1.37 -16.23 -5.89
N LEU A 8 1.97 -16.69 -4.79
CA LEU A 8 1.21 -17.22 -3.65
C LEU A 8 0.32 -16.15 -3.03
N TRP A 9 0.87 -14.95 -2.84
CA TRP A 9 0.11 -13.82 -2.34
C TRP A 9 -1.07 -13.49 -3.25
N LEU A 10 -0.85 -13.40 -4.57
CA LEU A 10 -1.87 -13.06 -5.56
C LEU A 10 -3.09 -13.99 -5.47
N VAL A 11 -2.83 -15.31 -5.38
CA VAL A 11 -3.88 -16.31 -5.33
C VAL A 11 -4.61 -16.32 -3.98
N LEU A 12 -3.87 -16.16 -2.87
CA LEU A 12 -4.43 -16.32 -1.52
C LEU A 12 -5.12 -15.06 -1.00
N ALA A 13 -4.60 -13.89 -1.31
CA ALA A 13 -5.10 -12.63 -0.77
C ALA A 13 -5.11 -11.47 -1.77
N GLY A 14 -4.10 -11.37 -2.63
CA GLY A 14 -3.84 -10.20 -3.45
C GLY A 14 -4.99 -9.82 -4.39
N ILE A 15 -5.61 -10.78 -5.05
CA ILE A 15 -6.74 -10.54 -5.96
C ILE A 15 -7.94 -9.97 -5.19
N TRP A 16 -8.29 -10.56 -4.08
CA TRP A 16 -9.47 -10.15 -3.30
C TRP A 16 -9.29 -8.76 -2.71
N LEU A 17 -8.12 -8.48 -2.18
CA LEU A 17 -7.79 -7.16 -1.63
C LEU A 17 -7.74 -6.09 -2.74
N ALA A 18 -7.14 -6.42 -3.90
CA ALA A 18 -7.10 -5.51 -5.03
C ALA A 18 -8.51 -5.18 -5.57
N ILE A 19 -9.41 -6.17 -5.64
CA ILE A 19 -10.81 -5.94 -6.01
C ILE A 19 -11.45 -4.95 -5.03
N GLY A 20 -11.23 -5.11 -3.72
CA GLY A 20 -11.70 -4.19 -2.70
C GLY A 20 -11.21 -2.75 -2.94
N TYR A 21 -9.93 -2.57 -3.25
CA TYR A 21 -9.37 -1.27 -3.59
C TYR A 21 -9.93 -0.69 -4.88
N VAL A 22 -10.18 -1.51 -5.90
CA VAL A 22 -10.78 -1.06 -7.17
C VAL A 22 -12.21 -0.60 -6.95
N ILE A 23 -13.01 -1.36 -6.20
CA ILE A 23 -14.38 -0.96 -5.85
C ILE A 23 -14.38 0.34 -5.07
N ALA A 24 -13.53 0.47 -4.03
CA ALA A 24 -13.39 1.70 -3.28
C ALA A 24 -12.94 2.87 -4.18
N GLY A 25 -12.04 2.60 -5.13
CA GLY A 25 -11.59 3.59 -6.11
C GLY A 25 -12.71 4.09 -7.01
N ILE A 26 -13.52 3.20 -7.56
CA ILE A 26 -14.68 3.54 -8.40
C ILE A 26 -15.69 4.37 -7.60
N LEU A 27 -16.06 3.92 -6.40
CA LEU A 27 -17.02 4.63 -5.55
C LEU A 27 -16.52 6.04 -5.19
N ASN A 28 -15.24 6.19 -4.91
CA ASN A 28 -14.65 7.50 -4.62
C ASN A 28 -14.55 8.40 -5.87
N CYS A 29 -14.51 7.85 -7.08
CA CYS A 29 -14.50 8.65 -8.31
C CYS A 29 -15.87 9.15 -8.74
N ILE A 30 -16.97 8.67 -8.12
CA ILE A 30 -18.33 9.16 -8.41
C ILE A 30 -18.49 10.63 -8.02
N PHE A 31 -17.86 11.05 -6.94
CA PHE A 31 -17.89 12.44 -6.49
C PHE A 31 -16.59 13.16 -6.83
N ILE A 32 -16.68 14.34 -7.42
CA ILE A 32 -15.51 15.13 -7.86
C ILE A 32 -14.52 15.38 -6.70
N ILE A 33 -15.03 15.68 -5.51
CA ILE A 33 -14.22 15.96 -4.32
C ILE A 33 -13.41 14.75 -3.88
N THR A 34 -13.92 13.53 -4.12
CA THR A 34 -13.29 12.28 -3.69
C THR A 34 -12.44 11.60 -4.78
N ILE A 35 -12.32 12.19 -5.97
CA ILE A 35 -11.44 11.69 -7.04
C ILE A 35 -10.00 11.44 -6.55
N PRO A 36 -9.34 12.33 -5.79
CA PRO A 36 -7.99 12.07 -5.26
C PRO A 36 -7.92 10.79 -4.44
N PHE A 37 -8.97 10.46 -3.69
CA PHE A 37 -9.06 9.23 -2.92
C PHE A 37 -9.22 8.00 -3.82
N GLY A 38 -10.01 8.12 -4.90
CA GLY A 38 -10.16 7.09 -5.91
C GLY A 38 -8.82 6.75 -6.57
N ILE A 39 -8.08 7.75 -7.01
CA ILE A 39 -6.74 7.59 -7.60
C ILE A 39 -5.79 6.89 -6.62
N GLN A 40 -5.83 7.27 -5.34
CA GLN A 40 -5.01 6.64 -4.31
C GLN A 40 -5.39 5.17 -4.10
N SER A 41 -6.67 4.86 -4.14
CA SER A 41 -7.18 3.49 -4.04
C SER A 41 -6.68 2.61 -5.19
N PHE A 42 -6.69 3.10 -6.43
CA PHE A 42 -6.14 2.37 -7.58
C PHE A 42 -4.64 2.11 -7.46
N LYS A 43 -3.87 3.05 -6.92
CA LYS A 43 -2.44 2.83 -6.62
C LYS A 43 -2.26 1.71 -5.60
N LEU A 44 -3.06 1.69 -4.56
CA LEU A 44 -3.04 0.64 -3.54
C LEU A 44 -3.50 -0.71 -4.10
N ALA A 45 -4.46 -0.73 -5.04
CA ALA A 45 -4.85 -1.94 -5.75
C ALA A 45 -3.66 -2.55 -6.49
N GLY A 46 -2.91 -1.75 -7.24
CA GLY A 46 -1.70 -2.20 -7.93
C GLY A 46 -0.61 -2.71 -6.98
N TYR A 47 -0.48 -2.12 -5.79
CA TYR A 47 0.42 -2.60 -4.76
C TYR A 47 -0.09 -3.91 -4.12
N ALA A 48 -1.40 -4.00 -3.86
CA ALA A 48 -2.02 -5.20 -3.29
C ALA A 48 -1.90 -6.42 -4.22
N LEU A 49 -1.88 -6.22 -5.54
CA LEU A 49 -1.64 -7.31 -6.50
C LEU A 49 -0.20 -7.85 -6.44
N TRP A 50 0.80 -6.98 -6.28
CA TRP A 50 2.21 -7.37 -6.38
C TRP A 50 3.08 -6.62 -5.35
N PRO A 51 2.98 -6.98 -4.04
CA PRO A 51 3.66 -6.22 -2.98
C PRO A 51 5.15 -6.54 -2.82
N PHE A 52 5.54 -7.81 -3.07
CA PHE A 52 6.92 -8.21 -2.84
C PHE A 52 7.85 -7.66 -3.94
N GLY A 53 8.96 -7.07 -3.51
CA GLY A 53 9.88 -6.33 -4.37
C GLY A 53 9.56 -4.84 -4.45
N ARG A 54 8.56 -4.36 -3.72
CA ARG A 54 8.22 -2.93 -3.57
C ARG A 54 8.30 -2.51 -2.11
N MET A 55 8.58 -1.24 -1.90
CA MET A 55 8.63 -0.64 -0.56
C MET A 55 7.83 0.66 -0.53
N VAL A 56 7.40 1.04 0.65
CA VAL A 56 6.66 2.27 0.89
C VAL A 56 7.62 3.28 1.51
N VAL A 57 7.70 4.46 0.90
CA VAL A 57 8.54 5.56 1.37
C VAL A 57 7.69 6.81 1.61
N GLN A 58 8.14 7.68 2.51
CA GLN A 58 7.50 8.97 2.74
C GLN A 58 7.80 9.93 1.58
N ARG A 59 6.78 10.63 1.09
CA ARG A 59 6.99 11.75 0.16
C ARG A 59 7.36 13.00 0.95
N GLN A 60 8.46 13.61 0.58
CA GLN A 60 8.97 14.80 1.25
C GLN A 60 8.48 16.12 0.63
N ASP A 61 7.90 16.05 -0.56
CA ASP A 61 7.48 17.20 -1.38
C ASP A 61 6.02 17.61 -1.16
N ARG A 62 5.32 17.02 -0.19
CA ARG A 62 3.92 17.30 0.07
C ARG A 62 3.70 18.15 1.31
N ASP A 63 2.71 19.02 1.20
CA ASP A 63 2.15 19.73 2.36
C ASP A 63 1.61 18.71 3.38
N VAL A 64 2.24 18.70 4.56
CA VAL A 64 1.92 17.76 5.64
C VAL A 64 0.48 17.93 6.12
N ALA A 65 -0.02 19.18 6.15
CA ALA A 65 -1.37 19.47 6.60
C ALA A 65 -2.42 18.87 5.65
N LEU A 66 -2.23 19.01 4.34
CA LEU A 66 -3.11 18.40 3.33
C LEU A 66 -3.04 16.88 3.36
N GLY A 67 -1.86 16.31 3.62
CA GLY A 67 -1.68 14.87 3.79
C GLY A 67 -2.44 14.34 5.01
N CYS A 68 -2.35 15.00 6.14
CA CYS A 68 -3.07 14.63 7.36
C CYS A 68 -4.59 14.72 7.18
N LEU A 69 -5.09 15.81 6.59
CA LEU A 69 -6.51 15.99 6.33
C LEU A 69 -7.02 14.91 5.34
N GLY A 70 -6.27 14.63 4.27
CA GLY A 70 -6.57 13.57 3.33
C GLY A 70 -6.65 12.20 4.00
N ASN A 71 -5.70 11.87 4.87
CA ASN A 71 -5.72 10.62 5.61
C ASN A 71 -6.88 10.53 6.60
N ALA A 72 -7.27 11.62 7.26
CA ALA A 72 -8.41 11.65 8.18
C ALA A 72 -9.73 11.37 7.45
N ILE A 73 -9.95 11.99 6.30
CA ILE A 73 -11.13 11.76 5.47
C ILE A 73 -11.10 10.34 4.90
N TRP A 74 -9.97 9.90 4.36
CA TRP A 74 -9.77 8.56 3.82
C TRP A 74 -10.05 7.47 4.86
N PHE A 75 -9.57 7.67 6.09
CA PHE A 75 -9.76 6.72 7.21
C PHE A 75 -11.22 6.33 7.39
N VAL A 76 -12.13 7.32 7.34
CA VAL A 76 -13.57 7.10 7.52
C VAL A 76 -14.19 6.42 6.31
N PHE A 77 -13.86 6.88 5.08
CA PHE A 77 -14.54 6.43 3.86
C PHE A 77 -14.03 5.11 3.28
N GLY A 78 -12.77 4.81 3.44
CA GLY A 78 -12.17 3.62 2.82
C GLY A 78 -11.11 2.93 3.67
N GLY A 79 -10.28 3.70 4.37
CA GLY A 79 -9.08 3.22 5.03
C GLY A 79 -9.34 2.14 6.07
N ILE A 80 -10.33 2.33 6.93
CA ILE A 80 -10.66 1.37 8.00
C ILE A 80 -11.15 0.04 7.43
N TRP A 81 -11.97 0.07 6.40
CA TRP A 81 -12.54 -1.13 5.79
C TRP A 81 -11.47 -1.95 5.06
N LEU A 82 -10.60 -1.28 4.32
CA LEU A 82 -9.50 -1.92 3.61
C LEU A 82 -8.43 -2.44 4.58
N ALA A 83 -8.13 -1.70 5.64
CA ALA A 83 -7.24 -2.16 6.69
C ALA A 83 -7.79 -3.41 7.40
N LEU A 84 -9.09 -3.43 7.70
CA LEU A 84 -9.74 -4.59 8.28
C LEU A 84 -9.64 -5.81 7.35
N GLY A 85 -9.83 -5.61 6.04
CA GLY A 85 -9.61 -6.66 5.03
C GLY A 85 -8.20 -7.24 5.09
N HIS A 86 -7.18 -6.38 5.21
CA HIS A 86 -5.79 -6.82 5.37
C HIS A 86 -5.52 -7.54 6.69
N LEU A 87 -6.17 -7.12 7.79
CA LEU A 87 -6.04 -7.79 9.08
C LEU A 87 -6.65 -9.18 9.05
N ILE A 88 -7.83 -9.33 8.46
CA ILE A 88 -8.50 -10.63 8.30
C ILE A 88 -7.67 -11.54 7.40
N ALA A 89 -7.24 -11.06 6.24
CA ALA A 89 -6.39 -11.82 5.32
C ALA A 89 -5.07 -12.23 5.99
N GLY A 90 -4.44 -11.31 6.75
CA GLY A 90 -3.23 -11.59 7.50
C GLY A 90 -3.41 -12.68 8.55
N ALA A 91 -4.49 -12.63 9.31
CA ALA A 91 -4.82 -13.63 10.32
C ALA A 91 -5.04 -15.01 9.68
N LEU A 92 -5.82 -15.09 8.60
CA LEU A 92 -6.08 -16.33 7.87
C LEU A 92 -4.80 -16.93 7.29
N LEU A 93 -3.93 -16.10 6.71
CA LEU A 93 -2.64 -16.55 6.17
C LEU A 93 -1.72 -17.10 7.27
N CYS A 94 -1.72 -16.49 8.46
CA CYS A 94 -0.90 -16.92 9.59
C CYS A 94 -1.33 -18.27 10.20
N VAL A 95 -2.50 -18.79 9.85
CA VAL A 95 -2.92 -20.15 10.24
C VAL A 95 -1.99 -21.21 9.65
N THR A 96 -1.38 -20.93 8.51
CA THR A 96 -0.42 -21.85 7.85
C THR A 96 1.01 -21.34 8.01
N VAL A 97 1.96 -22.25 8.19
CA VAL A 97 3.39 -21.89 8.34
C VAL A 97 3.91 -21.14 7.09
N ILE A 98 3.52 -21.60 5.91
CA ILE A 98 3.89 -20.96 4.63
C ILE A 98 3.24 -19.57 4.49
N GLY A 99 2.06 -19.38 5.05
CA GLY A 99 1.32 -18.12 5.03
C GLY A 99 1.82 -17.09 6.02
N ILE A 100 2.64 -17.45 7.04
CA ILE A 100 3.13 -16.48 8.03
C ILE A 100 3.83 -15.25 7.40
N PRO A 101 4.82 -15.41 6.49
CA PRO A 101 5.45 -14.25 5.88
C PRO A 101 4.48 -13.41 5.04
N LEU A 102 3.50 -14.04 4.41
CA LEU A 102 2.44 -13.37 3.66
C LEU A 102 1.48 -12.64 4.60
N GLY A 103 1.14 -13.24 5.74
CA GLY A 103 0.32 -12.63 6.78
C GLY A 103 0.97 -11.38 7.37
N ILE A 104 2.28 -11.45 7.66
CA ILE A 104 3.06 -10.29 8.13
C ILE A 104 3.03 -9.15 7.09
N ALA A 105 3.17 -9.49 5.80
CA ALA A 105 3.07 -8.51 4.73
C ALA A 105 1.67 -7.86 4.71
N SER A 106 0.60 -8.66 4.89
CA SER A 106 -0.77 -8.14 4.97
C SER A 106 -0.95 -7.18 6.14
N PHE A 107 -0.43 -7.49 7.32
CA PHE A 107 -0.51 -6.58 8.48
C PHE A 107 0.23 -5.25 8.23
N LYS A 108 1.38 -5.29 7.56
CA LYS A 108 2.08 -4.05 7.16
C LYS A 108 1.25 -3.23 6.17
N MET A 109 0.58 -3.89 5.24
CA MET A 109 -0.30 -3.22 4.28
C MET A 109 -1.56 -2.63 4.94
N ALA A 110 -2.04 -3.21 6.04
CA ALA A 110 -3.13 -2.63 6.82
C ALA A 110 -2.79 -1.21 7.31
N GLY A 111 -1.57 -1.01 7.80
CA GLY A 111 -1.10 0.33 8.21
C GLY A 111 -1.03 1.33 7.03
N LEU A 112 -0.63 0.87 5.84
CA LEU A 112 -0.65 1.67 4.62
C LEU A 112 -2.08 2.00 4.19
N ALA A 113 -3.00 1.04 4.30
CA ALA A 113 -4.41 1.22 3.96
C ALA A 113 -5.09 2.28 4.84
N LEU A 114 -4.67 2.42 6.10
CA LEU A 114 -5.20 3.45 7.01
C LEU A 114 -4.77 4.86 6.64
N ALA A 115 -3.54 5.05 6.19
CA ALA A 115 -2.96 6.37 5.93
C ALA A 115 -2.06 6.36 4.68
N PRO A 116 -2.64 6.29 3.47
CA PRO A 116 -1.86 6.20 2.23
C PRO A 116 -1.34 7.56 1.72
N PHE A 117 -1.95 8.66 2.13
CA PHE A 117 -1.55 9.98 1.66
C PHE A 117 -0.20 10.41 2.25
N GLY A 118 0.66 10.98 1.41
CA GLY A 118 2.03 11.30 1.76
C GLY A 118 3.01 10.13 1.65
N LYS A 119 2.57 8.98 1.15
CA LYS A 119 3.40 7.80 0.91
C LYS A 119 3.51 7.48 -0.59
N GLN A 120 4.64 6.91 -0.98
CA GLN A 120 4.94 6.50 -2.34
C GLN A 120 5.40 5.05 -2.35
N ILE A 121 4.97 4.30 -3.35
CA ILE A 121 5.36 2.91 -3.55
C ILE A 121 6.45 2.88 -4.62
N VAL A 122 7.60 2.34 -4.27
CA VAL A 122 8.77 2.26 -5.14
C VAL A 122 9.35 0.85 -5.16
N PRO A 123 10.05 0.42 -6.21
CA PRO A 123 10.79 -0.83 -6.20
C PRO A 123 11.84 -0.85 -5.09
N VAL A 124 12.07 -2.03 -4.50
CA VAL A 124 13.14 -2.21 -3.51
C VAL A 124 14.49 -1.91 -4.17
N GLY A 125 15.33 -1.11 -3.50
CA GLY A 125 16.64 -0.69 -4.02
C GLY A 125 16.61 0.63 -4.79
N THR A 126 15.45 1.19 -5.11
CA THR A 126 15.36 2.59 -5.56
C THR A 126 15.38 3.49 -4.33
N MET A 127 16.33 4.41 -4.30
CA MET A 127 16.31 5.42 -3.24
C MET A 127 15.18 6.41 -3.50
N PRO A 128 14.44 6.85 -2.45
CA PRO A 128 13.50 7.95 -2.60
C PRO A 128 14.25 9.19 -3.09
N PRO A 129 13.61 10.07 -3.87
CA PRO A 129 14.19 11.35 -4.24
C PRO A 129 14.62 12.07 -2.96
N THR A 130 15.90 12.38 -2.89
CA THR A 130 16.55 12.88 -1.67
C THR A 130 16.05 14.25 -1.28
N THR A 131 16.09 14.48 0.03
CA THR A 131 16.12 15.82 0.62
C THR A 131 17.29 16.61 0.01
N PRO A 132 17.10 17.85 -0.46
CA PRO A 132 18.20 18.69 -0.91
C PRO A 132 19.26 18.78 0.19
N GLY A 133 20.49 18.31 -0.08
CA GLY A 133 21.62 18.40 0.83
C GLY A 133 22.23 17.08 1.32
N ILE A 134 21.63 15.93 1.05
CA ILE A 134 22.23 14.63 1.39
C ILE A 134 22.85 14.01 0.13
N VAL A 135 24.19 13.92 0.11
CA VAL A 135 24.91 13.18 -0.93
C VAL A 135 24.67 11.69 -0.71
N GLN A 136 24.05 11.05 -1.70
CA GLN A 136 23.83 9.60 -1.64
C GLN A 136 25.14 8.83 -1.84
N PRO A 137 25.39 7.76 -1.08
CA PRO A 137 26.43 6.82 -1.44
C PRO A 137 26.07 6.15 -2.78
N PRO A 138 27.05 5.82 -3.64
CA PRO A 138 26.78 5.10 -4.88
C PRO A 138 26.08 3.78 -4.58
N PRO A 139 25.19 3.29 -5.48
CA PRO A 139 24.55 2.01 -5.29
C PRO A 139 25.63 0.94 -5.14
N SER A 140 25.58 0.19 -4.05
CA SER A 140 26.43 -0.96 -3.87
C SER A 140 26.09 -1.96 -4.99
N LEU A 141 27.06 -2.17 -5.90
CA LEU A 141 27.02 -3.26 -6.86
C LEU A 141 27.12 -4.58 -6.06
N GLY A 142 25.98 -5.12 -5.72
CA GLY A 142 25.85 -6.41 -5.08
C GLY A 142 24.69 -7.18 -5.66
#